data_4e2440756e550101ffebb83c122b1f0e
#
_entry.id   4e2440756e550101ffebb83c122b1f0e
#
_cell.length_a   1.000
_cell.length_b   1.000
_cell.length_c   1.000
_cell.angle_alpha   90.00
_cell.angle_beta   90.00
_cell.angle_gamma   90.00
#
_symmetry.space_group_name_H-M   'P 1'
#
loop_
_entity.id
_entity.type
_entity.pdbx_description
1 polymer ?
#
loop_
_entity_poly.entity_id
_entity_poly.type
_entity_poly.pdbx_seq_one_letter_code
_entity_poly.pdbx_strand_id
1 'polypeptide(L)'
;RCFMLENKKIKTALVSVFHKDGLDEILKLLHAEGVNFISTGGTQSFIESLGIPCGSVENLTGYPSILGGRVKTLHPKVFGGILNRRENEVDQQQITQYEIPSIDLVIVDLYPFEETVASGADESAIIEKIDIGGISLIRAAAKNYKDVVIVASKAQYAPLLAMLKEKGASSSLEDRRWFAKEAFAVSSGYDSAIFNYFDGDEASAFRYAGNHAKTLRYGENPHQKGVFYGNFEEMFDQLHGKEISYNNLLDIDAAVSLISEFDDTTFAILKHNNACG
;
A
#
# COMPACT_ATOMS: atom_id res chain seq x y z
N ARG A 1 -28.29 13.19 -12.54
CA ARG A 1 -28.60 11.84 -12.05
C ARG A 1 -27.74 11.65 -10.80
N CYS A 2 -28.39 11.67 -9.64
CA CYS A 2 -27.78 11.30 -8.36
C CYS A 2 -27.49 9.80 -8.45
N PHE A 3 -26.25 9.41 -8.67
CA PHE A 3 -25.83 8.03 -8.46
C PHE A 3 -25.94 7.78 -6.96
N MET A 4 -26.96 7.08 -6.51
CA MET A 4 -26.91 6.44 -5.20
C MET A 4 -25.68 5.53 -5.23
N LEU A 5 -24.69 5.87 -4.45
CA LEU A 5 -23.45 5.11 -4.29
C LEU A 5 -23.85 3.82 -3.55
N GLU A 6 -24.19 2.77 -4.31
CA GLU A 6 -24.53 1.48 -3.73
C GLU A 6 -23.32 0.93 -2.97
N ASN A 7 -23.52 0.76 -1.67
CA ASN A 7 -22.57 0.02 -0.86
C ASN A 7 -22.54 -1.43 -1.34
N LYS A 8 -21.36 -1.95 -1.60
CA LYS A 8 -21.19 -3.36 -1.98
C LYS A 8 -20.78 -4.18 -0.76
N LYS A 9 -21.47 -5.31 -0.56
CA LYS A 9 -21.16 -6.25 0.52
C LYS A 9 -19.89 -7.03 0.19
N ILE A 10 -19.07 -7.23 1.22
CA ILE A 10 -17.92 -8.13 1.21
C ILE A 10 -18.43 -9.50 1.66
N LYS A 11 -18.40 -10.49 0.76
CA LYS A 11 -18.80 -11.87 1.03
C LYS A 11 -17.63 -12.82 1.09
N THR A 12 -16.60 -12.55 0.31
CA THR A 12 -15.38 -13.37 0.27
C THR A 12 -14.14 -12.50 0.31
N ALA A 13 -13.23 -12.84 1.20
CA ALA A 13 -11.95 -12.18 1.37
C ALA A 13 -10.79 -13.14 1.04
N LEU A 14 -9.88 -12.69 0.18
CA LEU A 14 -8.58 -13.32 -0.02
C LEU A 14 -7.55 -12.62 0.86
N VAL A 15 -6.91 -13.36 1.74
CA VAL A 15 -5.93 -12.81 2.69
C VAL A 15 -4.60 -13.54 2.53
N SER A 16 -3.53 -12.81 2.21
CA SER A 16 -2.20 -13.37 2.06
C SER A 16 -1.17 -12.33 2.47
N VAL A 17 -0.71 -12.37 3.72
CA VAL A 17 0.16 -11.36 4.29
C VAL A 17 1.42 -11.95 4.92
N PHE A 18 2.51 -11.21 4.83
CA PHE A 18 3.74 -11.51 5.54
C PHE A 18 3.63 -11.10 7.02
N HIS A 19 3.18 -9.85 7.29
CA HIS A 19 2.98 -9.32 8.64
C HIS A 19 1.55 -9.53 9.11
N LYS A 20 1.38 -10.11 10.31
CA LYS A 20 0.06 -10.49 10.85
C LYS A 20 -0.42 -9.59 11.99
N ASP A 21 0.45 -8.66 12.44
CA ASP A 21 0.15 -7.75 13.56
C ASP A 21 -1.03 -6.83 13.22
N GLY A 22 -2.04 -6.81 14.07
CA GLY A 22 -3.24 -5.99 13.90
C GLY A 22 -4.27 -6.53 12.91
N LEU A 23 -4.02 -7.72 12.33
CA LEU A 23 -4.95 -8.35 11.40
C LEU A 23 -6.11 -9.06 12.12
N ASP A 24 -5.89 -9.50 13.35
CA ASP A 24 -6.84 -10.34 14.11
C ASP A 24 -8.19 -9.65 14.36
N GLU A 25 -8.21 -8.36 14.70
CA GLU A 25 -9.45 -7.59 14.91
C GLU A 25 -10.25 -7.49 13.60
N ILE A 26 -9.57 -7.22 12.49
CA ILE A 26 -10.18 -7.15 11.15
C ILE A 26 -10.83 -8.48 10.78
N LEU A 27 -10.10 -9.59 10.96
CA LEU A 27 -10.61 -10.93 10.65
C LEU A 27 -11.81 -11.31 11.49
N LYS A 28 -11.79 -11.01 12.80
CA LYS A 28 -12.91 -11.26 13.71
C LYS A 28 -14.16 -10.48 13.33
N LEU A 29 -14.02 -9.20 12.96
CA LEU A 29 -15.15 -8.39 12.49
C LEU A 29 -15.73 -8.93 11.20
N LEU A 30 -14.89 -9.23 10.20
CA LEU A 30 -15.34 -9.79 8.93
C LEU A 30 -16.02 -11.15 9.14
N HIS A 31 -15.48 -11.99 10.02
CA HIS A 31 -16.08 -13.29 10.36
C HIS A 31 -17.45 -13.15 11.02
N ALA A 32 -17.59 -12.21 11.95
CA ALA A 32 -18.87 -11.92 12.61
C ALA A 32 -19.95 -11.46 11.61
N GLU A 33 -19.56 -10.84 10.52
CA GLU A 33 -20.44 -10.42 9.40
C GLU A 33 -20.67 -11.54 8.36
N GLY A 34 -20.14 -12.75 8.59
CA GLY A 34 -20.34 -13.91 7.72
C GLY A 34 -19.47 -13.93 6.46
N VAL A 35 -18.34 -13.23 6.45
CA VAL A 35 -17.38 -13.25 5.33
C VAL A 35 -16.64 -14.59 5.28
N ASN A 36 -16.54 -15.18 4.09
CA ASN A 36 -15.75 -16.36 3.84
C ASN A 36 -14.29 -15.99 3.55
N PHE A 37 -13.35 -16.78 4.06
CA PHE A 37 -11.92 -16.53 3.88
C PHE A 37 -11.27 -17.55 2.96
N ILE A 38 -10.39 -17.06 2.10
CA ILE A 38 -9.47 -17.85 1.26
C ILE A 38 -8.06 -17.35 1.56
N SER A 39 -7.13 -18.26 1.79
CA SER A 39 -5.75 -17.89 2.15
C SER A 39 -4.73 -18.93 1.71
N THR A 40 -3.47 -18.65 1.98
CA THR A 40 -2.33 -19.54 1.70
C THR A 40 -1.42 -19.68 2.90
N GLY A 41 -0.81 -20.84 3.04
CA GLY A 41 0.33 -21.10 3.94
C GLY A 41 0.15 -20.55 5.36
N GLY A 42 1.14 -19.79 5.82
CA GLY A 42 1.16 -19.27 7.20
C GLY A 42 0.02 -18.28 7.54
N THR A 43 -0.55 -17.59 6.56
CA THR A 43 -1.72 -16.72 6.79
C THR A 43 -2.97 -17.55 7.03
N GLN A 44 -3.16 -18.65 6.31
CA GLN A 44 -4.25 -19.59 6.56
C GLN A 44 -4.16 -20.15 7.99
N SER A 45 -3.00 -20.66 8.39
CA SER A 45 -2.79 -21.18 9.75
C SER A 45 -3.06 -20.13 10.83
N PHE A 46 -2.71 -18.87 10.57
CA PHE A 46 -3.03 -17.76 11.48
C PHE A 46 -4.54 -17.53 11.61
N ILE A 47 -5.28 -17.50 10.49
CA ILE A 47 -6.74 -17.33 10.49
C ILE A 47 -7.41 -18.48 11.27
N GLU A 48 -7.00 -19.72 10.98
CA GLU A 48 -7.51 -20.92 11.65
C GLU A 48 -7.20 -20.93 13.17
N SER A 49 -6.04 -20.41 13.58
CA SER A 49 -5.68 -20.28 15.01
C SER A 49 -6.58 -19.32 15.78
N LEU A 50 -7.27 -18.42 15.09
CA LEU A 50 -8.30 -17.55 15.68
C LEU A 50 -9.67 -18.21 15.79
N GLY A 51 -9.79 -19.50 15.40
CA GLY A 51 -11.07 -20.22 15.35
C GLY A 51 -11.93 -19.85 14.13
N ILE A 52 -11.37 -19.23 13.11
CA ILE A 52 -12.07 -18.78 11.91
C ILE A 52 -11.84 -19.80 10.78
N PRO A 53 -12.92 -20.36 10.18
CA PRO A 53 -12.79 -21.24 9.02
C PRO A 53 -12.13 -20.54 7.83
N CYS A 54 -11.17 -21.20 7.18
CA CYS A 54 -10.45 -20.64 6.05
C CYS A 54 -10.23 -21.69 4.96
N GLY A 55 -10.65 -21.41 3.74
CA GLY A 55 -10.33 -22.21 2.58
C GLY A 55 -8.91 -21.95 2.09
N SER A 56 -8.24 -23.00 1.56
CA SER A 56 -6.94 -22.82 0.94
C SER A 56 -7.06 -22.39 -0.53
N VAL A 57 -6.11 -21.63 -1.02
CA VAL A 57 -6.02 -21.32 -2.47
C VAL A 57 -5.78 -22.60 -3.28
N GLU A 58 -5.05 -23.57 -2.75
CA GLU A 58 -4.80 -24.85 -3.37
C GLU A 58 -6.12 -25.63 -3.60
N ASN A 59 -7.05 -25.60 -2.65
CA ASN A 59 -8.37 -26.21 -2.80
C ASN A 59 -9.22 -25.46 -3.84
N LEU A 60 -9.16 -24.14 -3.87
CA LEU A 60 -9.86 -23.32 -4.85
C LEU A 60 -9.37 -23.61 -6.27
N THR A 61 -8.05 -23.67 -6.43
CA THR A 61 -7.43 -23.83 -7.77
C THR A 61 -7.38 -25.26 -8.23
N GLY A 62 -7.40 -26.21 -7.32
CA GLY A 62 -7.09 -27.61 -7.58
C GLY A 62 -5.62 -27.84 -7.95
N TYR A 63 -4.74 -26.88 -7.66
CA TYR A 63 -3.33 -26.90 -8.05
C TYR A 63 -2.43 -26.71 -6.82
N PRO A 64 -1.38 -27.54 -6.67
CA PRO A 64 -0.48 -27.42 -5.53
C PRO A 64 0.39 -26.17 -5.62
N SER A 65 0.88 -25.71 -4.46
CA SER A 65 1.94 -24.72 -4.40
C SER A 65 3.25 -25.33 -4.91
N ILE A 66 3.82 -24.75 -5.96
CA ILE A 66 5.03 -25.27 -6.61
C ILE A 66 6.16 -24.23 -6.61
N LEU A 67 7.35 -24.65 -7.01
CA LEU A 67 8.55 -23.81 -7.12
C LEU A 67 8.87 -23.06 -5.80
N GLY A 68 8.82 -23.78 -4.68
CA GLY A 68 9.07 -23.18 -3.37
C GLY A 68 8.02 -22.18 -2.91
N GLY A 69 6.83 -22.21 -3.52
CA GLY A 69 5.74 -21.29 -3.20
C GLY A 69 5.71 -20.01 -4.06
N ARG A 70 6.59 -19.88 -5.04
CA ARG A 70 6.60 -18.72 -5.97
C ARG A 70 5.37 -18.69 -6.88
N VAL A 71 4.71 -19.84 -7.08
CA VAL A 71 3.48 -19.96 -7.86
C VAL A 71 2.39 -20.61 -7.01
N LYS A 72 1.51 -19.81 -6.46
CA LYS A 72 0.35 -20.24 -5.65
C LYS A 72 -0.93 -19.58 -6.14
N THR A 73 -0.92 -18.25 -6.16
CA THR A 73 -2.09 -17.40 -6.45
C THR A 73 -2.20 -17.03 -7.92
N LEU A 74 -1.16 -17.22 -8.72
CA LEU A 74 -1.15 -16.92 -10.17
C LEU A 74 -1.97 -17.96 -10.95
N HIS A 75 -3.28 -17.92 -10.76
CA HIS A 75 -4.21 -18.89 -11.33
C HIS A 75 -5.51 -18.21 -11.81
N PRO A 76 -6.10 -18.64 -12.93
CA PRO A 76 -7.34 -18.05 -13.46
C PRO A 76 -8.50 -18.02 -12.46
N LYS A 77 -8.65 -19.00 -11.59
CA LYS A 77 -9.71 -19.00 -10.56
C LYS A 77 -9.52 -17.88 -9.53
N VAL A 78 -8.28 -17.55 -9.16
CA VAL A 78 -8.00 -16.45 -8.23
C VAL A 78 -8.20 -15.10 -8.93
N PHE A 79 -7.54 -14.90 -10.07
CA PHE A 79 -7.61 -13.63 -10.80
C PHE A 79 -9.00 -13.39 -11.42
N GLY A 80 -9.68 -14.43 -11.88
CA GLY A 80 -11.07 -14.34 -12.34
C GLY A 80 -12.01 -13.95 -11.20
N GLY A 81 -11.80 -14.48 -9.99
CA GLY A 81 -12.55 -14.09 -8.79
C GLY A 81 -12.40 -12.61 -8.45
N ILE A 82 -11.21 -12.03 -8.66
CA ILE A 82 -10.92 -10.62 -8.41
C ILE A 82 -11.39 -9.73 -9.57
N LEU A 83 -11.12 -10.12 -10.82
CA LEU A 83 -11.25 -9.25 -11.99
C LEU A 83 -12.63 -9.29 -12.64
N ASN A 84 -13.51 -10.26 -12.31
CA ASN A 84 -14.83 -10.30 -12.94
C ASN A 84 -15.65 -9.04 -12.59
N ARG A 85 -16.30 -8.48 -13.60
CA ARG A 85 -17.19 -7.33 -13.47
C ARG A 85 -18.56 -7.82 -13.04
N ARG A 86 -19.02 -7.41 -11.85
CA ARG A 86 -20.25 -7.91 -11.24
C ARG A 86 -21.52 -7.59 -12.05
N GLU A 87 -21.46 -6.52 -12.86
CA GLU A 87 -22.57 -6.04 -13.70
C GLU A 87 -22.50 -6.56 -15.15
N ASN A 88 -21.46 -7.34 -15.50
CA ASN A 88 -21.27 -7.85 -16.86
C ASN A 88 -21.78 -9.28 -16.96
N GLU A 89 -22.84 -9.49 -17.75
CA GLU A 89 -23.50 -10.80 -17.89
C GLU A 89 -22.55 -11.89 -18.42
N VAL A 90 -21.66 -11.55 -19.35
CA VAL A 90 -20.70 -12.51 -19.91
C VAL A 90 -19.70 -12.95 -18.83
N ASP A 91 -19.18 -12.02 -18.02
CA ASP A 91 -18.30 -12.36 -16.91
C ASP A 91 -19.03 -13.27 -15.92
N GLN A 92 -20.30 -12.97 -15.59
CA GLN A 92 -21.08 -13.77 -14.64
C GLN A 92 -21.38 -15.19 -15.18
N GLN A 93 -21.62 -15.33 -16.46
CA GLN A 93 -21.76 -16.66 -17.09
C GLN A 93 -20.45 -17.45 -17.00
N GLN A 94 -19.31 -16.81 -17.30
CA GLN A 94 -18.00 -17.47 -17.27
C GLN A 94 -17.60 -17.90 -15.86
N ILE A 95 -17.75 -17.03 -14.84
CA ILE A 95 -17.41 -17.42 -13.47
C ILE A 95 -18.29 -18.56 -12.96
N THR A 96 -19.55 -18.61 -13.39
CA THR A 96 -20.45 -19.75 -13.09
C THR A 96 -20.00 -21.02 -13.80
N GLN A 97 -19.71 -20.93 -15.10
CA GLN A 97 -19.24 -22.06 -15.90
C GLN A 97 -17.95 -22.70 -15.39
N TYR A 98 -17.01 -21.85 -14.91
CA TYR A 98 -15.69 -22.33 -14.44
C TYR A 98 -15.61 -22.43 -12.92
N GLU A 99 -16.73 -22.32 -12.22
CA GLU A 99 -16.80 -22.43 -10.76
C GLU A 99 -15.81 -21.50 -10.04
N ILE A 100 -15.83 -20.22 -10.43
CA ILE A 100 -14.96 -19.17 -9.88
C ILE A 100 -15.74 -18.37 -8.84
N PRO A 101 -15.37 -18.41 -7.55
CA PRO A 101 -16.00 -17.54 -6.54
C PRO A 101 -15.57 -16.08 -6.74
N SER A 102 -16.52 -15.17 -6.61
CA SER A 102 -16.18 -13.73 -6.57
C SER A 102 -15.43 -13.40 -5.29
N ILE A 103 -14.35 -12.65 -5.41
CA ILE A 103 -13.54 -12.14 -4.31
C ILE A 103 -13.81 -10.64 -4.17
N ASP A 104 -14.30 -10.21 -3.02
CA ASP A 104 -14.77 -8.84 -2.80
C ASP A 104 -13.78 -8.00 -1.99
N LEU A 105 -12.89 -8.67 -1.25
CA LEU A 105 -11.82 -8.04 -0.47
C LEU A 105 -10.51 -8.81 -0.70
N VAL A 106 -9.45 -8.08 -0.96
CA VAL A 106 -8.08 -8.62 -0.99
C VAL A 106 -7.24 -7.90 0.06
N ILE A 107 -6.65 -8.65 0.99
CA ILE A 107 -5.69 -8.13 1.96
C ILE A 107 -4.36 -8.82 1.68
N VAL A 108 -3.39 -8.05 1.24
CA VAL A 108 -2.07 -8.55 0.87
C VAL A 108 -1.02 -7.51 1.19
N ASP A 109 0.11 -7.93 1.72
CA ASP A 109 1.31 -7.10 1.82
C ASP A 109 2.44 -7.71 0.97
N LEU A 110 3.44 -6.88 0.68
CA LEU A 110 4.61 -7.29 -0.09
C LEU A 110 5.73 -7.72 0.85
N TYR A 111 6.64 -8.53 0.33
CA TYR A 111 7.88 -8.84 1.03
C TYR A 111 8.69 -7.55 1.26
N PRO A 112 9.43 -7.46 2.40
CA PRO A 112 10.18 -6.26 2.80
C PRO A 112 11.46 -6.10 1.97
N PHE A 113 11.33 -5.72 0.70
CA PHE A 113 12.46 -5.57 -0.23
C PHE A 113 13.43 -4.48 0.21
N GLU A 114 12.93 -3.27 0.45
CA GLU A 114 13.77 -2.12 0.84
C GLU A 114 14.49 -2.35 2.17
N GLU A 115 13.80 -2.95 3.16
CA GLU A 115 14.41 -3.31 4.44
C GLU A 115 15.51 -4.36 4.27
N THR A 116 15.32 -5.32 3.35
CA THR A 116 16.33 -6.34 3.05
C THR A 116 17.54 -5.74 2.38
N VAL A 117 17.35 -4.82 1.43
CA VAL A 117 18.45 -4.06 0.83
C VAL A 117 19.20 -3.25 1.89
N ALA A 118 18.47 -2.49 2.72
CA ALA A 118 19.06 -1.66 3.78
C ALA A 118 19.83 -2.48 4.85
N SER A 119 19.47 -3.74 5.05
CA SER A 119 20.18 -4.63 5.98
C SER A 119 21.55 -5.09 5.49
N GLY A 120 21.90 -4.82 4.22
CA GLY A 120 23.14 -5.29 3.61
C GLY A 120 23.14 -6.80 3.33
N ALA A 121 21.98 -7.41 3.12
CA ALA A 121 21.84 -8.80 2.74
C ALA A 121 22.53 -9.09 1.40
N ASP A 122 22.86 -10.36 1.14
CA ASP A 122 23.41 -10.74 -0.16
C ASP A 122 22.38 -10.60 -1.31
N GLU A 123 22.87 -10.52 -2.52
CA GLU A 123 22.04 -10.32 -3.72
C GLU A 123 20.95 -11.41 -3.85
N SER A 124 21.29 -12.67 -3.55
CA SER A 124 20.33 -13.76 -3.65
C SER A 124 19.17 -13.58 -2.68
N ALA A 125 19.44 -13.17 -1.44
CA ALA A 125 18.42 -12.89 -0.43
C ALA A 125 17.54 -11.69 -0.81
N ILE A 126 18.15 -10.66 -1.42
CA ILE A 126 17.44 -9.47 -1.91
C ILE A 126 16.50 -9.84 -3.07
N ILE A 127 16.99 -10.57 -4.06
CA ILE A 127 16.19 -11.01 -5.22
C ILE A 127 15.00 -11.88 -4.79
N GLU A 128 15.16 -12.75 -3.78
CA GLU A 128 14.04 -13.55 -3.24
C GLU A 128 12.93 -12.70 -2.61
N LYS A 129 13.18 -11.42 -2.31
CA LYS A 129 12.17 -10.48 -1.81
C LYS A 129 11.44 -9.73 -2.91
N ILE A 130 11.74 -9.96 -4.17
CA ILE A 130 10.94 -9.43 -5.27
C ILE A 130 9.63 -10.22 -5.35
N ASP A 131 8.56 -9.60 -4.89
CA ASP A 131 7.24 -10.21 -4.84
C ASP A 131 6.60 -10.26 -6.23
N ILE A 132 6.18 -11.43 -6.66
CA ILE A 132 5.48 -11.64 -7.95
C ILE A 132 3.98 -11.80 -7.72
N GLY A 133 3.59 -12.63 -6.77
CA GLY A 133 2.19 -12.98 -6.53
C GLY A 133 1.41 -11.86 -5.87
N GLY A 134 1.95 -11.29 -4.80
CA GLY A 134 1.31 -10.21 -4.04
C GLY A 134 1.12 -8.96 -4.86
N ILE A 135 2.17 -8.50 -5.57
CA ILE A 135 2.07 -7.33 -6.43
C ILE A 135 1.02 -7.52 -7.55
N SER A 136 0.91 -8.71 -8.10
CA SER A 136 -0.09 -9.04 -9.12
C SER A 136 -1.50 -8.97 -8.55
N LEU A 137 -1.74 -9.48 -7.33
CA LEU A 137 -3.02 -9.40 -6.63
C LEU A 137 -3.40 -7.95 -6.33
N ILE A 138 -2.45 -7.14 -5.85
CA ILE A 138 -2.64 -5.70 -5.59
C ILE A 138 -3.14 -5.00 -6.85
N ARG A 139 -2.46 -5.17 -7.96
CA ARG A 139 -2.81 -4.52 -9.23
C ARG A 139 -4.15 -5.00 -9.78
N ALA A 140 -4.44 -6.30 -9.70
CA ALA A 140 -5.70 -6.86 -10.16
C ALA A 140 -6.89 -6.30 -9.38
N ALA A 141 -6.81 -6.30 -8.05
CA ALA A 141 -7.87 -5.81 -7.18
C ALA A 141 -8.05 -4.28 -7.32
N ALA A 142 -6.96 -3.51 -7.37
CA ALA A 142 -7.01 -2.07 -7.60
C ALA A 142 -7.62 -1.71 -8.96
N LYS A 143 -7.32 -2.47 -10.02
CA LYS A 143 -7.96 -2.30 -11.33
C LYS A 143 -9.48 -2.48 -11.26
N ASN A 144 -9.95 -3.45 -10.49
CA ASN A 144 -11.38 -3.73 -10.33
C ASN A 144 -12.01 -3.05 -9.09
N TYR A 145 -11.53 -1.86 -8.71
CA TYR A 145 -12.01 -1.12 -7.55
C TYR A 145 -13.52 -0.84 -7.56
N LYS A 146 -14.18 -0.91 -8.70
CA LYS A 146 -15.64 -0.80 -8.76
C LYS A 146 -16.34 -1.89 -7.97
N ASP A 147 -15.71 -3.04 -7.82
CA ASP A 147 -16.28 -4.23 -7.22
C ASP A 147 -15.49 -4.75 -6.00
N VAL A 148 -14.21 -4.45 -5.90
CA VAL A 148 -13.26 -5.06 -4.94
C VAL A 148 -12.59 -4.02 -4.06
N VAL A 149 -12.49 -4.30 -2.76
CA VAL A 149 -11.63 -3.58 -1.81
C VAL A 149 -10.25 -4.21 -1.86
N ILE A 150 -9.20 -3.38 -1.93
CA ILE A 150 -7.80 -3.83 -1.84
C ILE A 150 -7.09 -3.15 -0.67
N VAL A 151 -6.51 -3.94 0.20
CA VAL A 151 -5.64 -3.49 1.28
C VAL A 151 -4.24 -4.01 0.99
N ALA A 152 -3.34 -3.12 0.60
CA ALA A 152 -2.04 -3.45 0.04
C ALA A 152 -0.88 -3.31 1.03
N SER A 153 -1.16 -2.83 2.24
CA SER A 153 -0.16 -2.70 3.30
C SER A 153 -0.81 -2.62 4.68
N LYS A 154 -0.03 -2.93 5.72
CA LYS A 154 -0.44 -2.78 7.13
C LYS A 154 -0.87 -1.35 7.49
N ALA A 155 -0.30 -0.33 6.84
CA ALA A 155 -0.69 1.07 7.07
C ALA A 155 -2.18 1.34 6.77
N GLN A 156 -2.81 0.48 5.98
CA GLN A 156 -4.23 0.60 5.60
C GLN A 156 -5.17 -0.17 6.53
N TYR A 157 -4.67 -0.86 7.56
CA TYR A 157 -5.50 -1.62 8.49
C TYR A 157 -6.41 -0.71 9.33
N ALA A 158 -5.91 0.42 9.82
CA ALA A 158 -6.72 1.35 10.59
C ALA A 158 -7.87 1.97 9.77
N PRO A 159 -7.67 2.46 8.54
CA PRO A 159 -8.75 2.85 7.64
C PRO A 159 -9.75 1.73 7.34
N LEU A 160 -9.28 0.51 7.09
CA LEU A 160 -10.16 -0.64 6.87
C LEU A 160 -11.03 -0.92 8.10
N LEU A 161 -10.41 -0.94 9.27
CA LEU A 161 -11.10 -1.16 10.54
C LEU A 161 -12.18 -0.11 10.82
N ALA A 162 -11.86 1.18 10.54
CA ALA A 162 -12.82 2.27 10.66
C ALA A 162 -14.02 2.07 9.72
N MET A 163 -13.77 1.71 8.46
CA MET A 163 -14.82 1.40 7.49
C MET A 163 -15.70 0.22 7.95
N LEU A 164 -15.09 -0.85 8.45
CA LEU A 164 -15.83 -2.03 8.93
C LEU A 164 -16.67 -1.72 10.17
N LYS A 165 -16.17 -0.91 11.10
CA LYS A 165 -16.93 -0.48 12.29
C LYS A 165 -18.11 0.41 11.94
N GLU A 166 -17.98 1.25 10.92
CA GLU A 166 -19.03 2.17 10.47
C GLU A 166 -20.09 1.47 9.60
N LYS A 167 -19.66 0.60 8.67
CA LYS A 167 -20.51 0.09 7.56
C LYS A 167 -20.73 -1.42 7.60
N GLY A 168 -20.20 -2.13 8.62
CA GLY A 168 -20.12 -3.59 8.62
C GLY A 168 -19.24 -4.09 7.47
N ALA A 169 -19.47 -5.33 7.01
CA ALA A 169 -18.78 -5.88 5.86
C ALA A 169 -19.30 -5.28 4.54
N SER A 170 -19.19 -3.95 4.40
CA SER A 170 -19.66 -3.20 3.23
C SER A 170 -18.71 -2.05 2.91
N SER A 171 -18.65 -1.66 1.63
CA SER A 171 -17.82 -0.55 1.16
C SER A 171 -18.57 0.31 0.14
N SER A 172 -18.39 1.64 0.21
CA SER A 172 -18.82 2.55 -0.82
C SER A 172 -17.85 2.55 -2.01
N LEU A 173 -18.25 3.13 -3.14
CA LEU A 173 -17.34 3.31 -4.27
C LEU A 173 -16.15 4.23 -3.92
N GLU A 174 -16.39 5.21 -3.05
CA GLU A 174 -15.36 6.13 -2.59
C GLU A 174 -14.31 5.42 -1.74
N ASP A 175 -14.74 4.57 -0.80
CA ASP A 175 -13.83 3.71 -0.03
C ASP A 175 -12.95 2.89 -0.96
N ARG A 176 -13.57 2.15 -1.89
CA ARG A 176 -12.83 1.28 -2.82
C ARG A 176 -11.87 2.06 -3.71
N ARG A 177 -12.25 3.26 -4.16
CA ARG A 177 -11.37 4.14 -4.93
C ARG A 177 -10.19 4.64 -4.12
N TRP A 178 -10.41 4.98 -2.84
CA TRP A 178 -9.34 5.38 -1.93
C TRP A 178 -8.34 4.25 -1.74
N PHE A 179 -8.81 3.04 -1.40
CA PHE A 179 -7.94 1.87 -1.26
C PHE A 179 -7.19 1.52 -2.55
N ALA A 180 -7.82 1.66 -3.71
CA ALA A 180 -7.15 1.44 -5.00
C ALA A 180 -6.03 2.45 -5.26
N LYS A 181 -6.23 3.73 -4.91
CA LYS A 181 -5.19 4.76 -4.97
C LYS A 181 -4.00 4.39 -4.09
N GLU A 182 -4.26 4.01 -2.84
CA GLU A 182 -3.21 3.58 -1.91
C GLU A 182 -2.49 2.31 -2.40
N ALA A 183 -3.20 1.38 -3.00
CA ALA A 183 -2.61 0.17 -3.59
C ALA A 183 -1.66 0.49 -4.75
N PHE A 184 -1.99 1.46 -5.60
CA PHE A 184 -1.07 1.91 -6.66
C PHE A 184 0.09 2.73 -6.12
N ALA A 185 -0.06 3.44 -5.01
CA ALA A 185 1.06 4.08 -4.32
C ALA A 185 2.06 3.02 -3.83
N VAL A 186 1.57 1.94 -3.21
CA VAL A 186 2.41 0.80 -2.78
C VAL A 186 3.12 0.17 -3.98
N SER A 187 2.39 -0.19 -5.05
CA SER A 187 2.99 -0.90 -6.18
C SER A 187 4.00 -0.05 -6.95
N SER A 188 3.74 1.24 -7.13
CA SER A 188 4.67 2.13 -7.83
C SER A 188 5.93 2.41 -7.02
N GLY A 189 5.81 2.55 -5.71
CA GLY A 189 6.95 2.69 -4.81
C GLY A 189 7.83 1.44 -4.81
N TYR A 190 7.21 0.28 -4.74
CA TYR A 190 7.89 -1.00 -4.75
C TYR A 190 8.69 -1.21 -6.05
N ASP A 191 8.08 -1.00 -7.21
CA ASP A 191 8.76 -1.09 -8.50
C ASP A 191 9.88 -0.05 -8.64
N SER A 192 9.69 1.16 -8.10
CA SER A 192 10.73 2.20 -8.09
C SER A 192 11.92 1.80 -7.23
N ALA A 193 11.70 1.19 -6.07
CA ALA A 193 12.77 0.71 -5.20
C ALA A 193 13.57 -0.42 -5.88
N ILE A 194 12.88 -1.37 -6.53
CA ILE A 194 13.52 -2.44 -7.29
C ILE A 194 14.35 -1.88 -8.44
N PHE A 195 13.78 -0.94 -9.22
CA PHE A 195 14.51 -0.29 -10.30
C PHE A 195 15.78 0.39 -9.79
N ASN A 196 15.68 1.18 -8.72
CA ASN A 196 16.82 1.90 -8.17
C ASN A 196 17.92 0.94 -7.65
N TYR A 197 17.54 -0.22 -7.11
CA TYR A 197 18.50 -1.25 -6.72
C TYR A 197 19.29 -1.79 -7.91
N PHE A 198 18.63 -2.05 -9.05
CA PHE A 198 19.30 -2.56 -10.25
C PHE A 198 20.07 -1.47 -11.02
N ASP A 199 19.59 -0.22 -10.97
CA ASP A 199 20.24 0.92 -11.61
C ASP A 199 21.55 1.29 -10.89
N GLY A 200 21.61 1.13 -9.58
CA GLY A 200 22.81 1.38 -8.76
C GLY A 200 23.38 2.77 -9.02
N ASP A 201 24.67 2.82 -9.37
CA ASP A 201 25.39 4.08 -9.63
C ASP A 201 25.28 4.57 -11.10
N GLU A 202 24.57 3.84 -11.97
CA GLU A 202 24.43 4.23 -13.38
C GLU A 202 23.63 5.52 -13.56
N ALA A 203 22.71 5.81 -12.63
CA ALA A 203 21.84 6.97 -12.64
C ALA A 203 21.10 7.16 -13.98
N SER A 204 20.67 6.05 -14.60
CA SER A 204 20.09 6.03 -15.93
C SER A 204 18.73 6.72 -16.00
N ALA A 205 17.97 6.74 -14.88
CA ALA A 205 16.71 7.44 -14.76
C ALA A 205 16.39 7.80 -13.31
N PHE A 206 15.83 8.98 -13.09
CA PHE A 206 15.35 9.40 -11.76
C PHE A 206 13.95 8.81 -11.50
N ARG A 207 13.84 7.97 -10.47
CA ARG A 207 12.57 7.44 -9.94
C ARG A 207 12.51 7.63 -8.44
N TYR A 208 11.50 8.37 -8.01
CA TYR A 208 11.25 8.65 -6.60
C TYR A 208 9.77 8.42 -6.28
N ALA A 209 9.49 7.67 -5.23
CA ALA A 209 8.15 7.48 -4.70
C ALA A 209 8.13 7.91 -3.23
N GLY A 210 7.58 9.10 -2.96
CA GLY A 210 7.41 9.63 -1.60
C GLY A 210 5.99 9.40 -1.13
N ASN A 211 5.82 8.68 -0.01
CA ASN A 211 4.51 8.37 0.56
C ASN A 211 4.05 9.40 1.61
N HIS A 212 4.93 10.29 2.04
CA HIS A 212 4.64 11.33 3.02
C HIS A 212 4.60 12.69 2.33
N ALA A 213 3.50 13.40 2.54
CA ALA A 213 3.32 14.74 2.00
C ALA A 213 2.80 15.67 3.10
N LYS A 214 3.51 16.77 3.34
CA LYS A 214 3.08 17.84 4.25
C LYS A 214 2.71 19.07 3.45
N THR A 215 1.46 19.53 3.59
CA THR A 215 1.06 20.80 2.99
C THR A 215 1.73 21.93 3.78
N LEU A 216 2.42 22.80 3.06
CA LEU A 216 3.06 23.98 3.61
C LEU A 216 2.05 25.13 3.70
N ARG A 217 2.37 26.15 4.51
CA ARG A 217 1.52 27.33 4.66
C ARG A 217 1.21 28.02 3.33
N TYR A 218 2.19 28.10 2.42
CA TYR A 218 2.07 28.52 1.02
C TYR A 218 3.34 28.12 0.25
N GLY A 219 3.31 28.26 -1.09
CA GLY A 219 4.45 28.02 -1.96
C GLY A 219 5.42 29.20 -1.97
N GLU A 220 6.03 29.49 -3.14
CA GLU A 220 6.91 30.66 -3.29
C GLU A 220 6.13 31.98 -3.05
N ASN A 221 4.90 32.04 -3.56
CA ASN A 221 4.00 33.17 -3.35
C ASN A 221 2.78 32.77 -2.50
N PRO A 222 2.15 33.72 -1.78
CA PRO A 222 1.06 33.42 -0.83
C PRO A 222 -0.17 32.73 -1.43
N HIS A 223 -0.41 32.88 -2.73
CA HIS A 223 -1.54 32.25 -3.44
C HIS A 223 -1.21 30.86 -3.99
N GLN A 224 0.04 30.43 -3.93
CA GLN A 224 0.48 29.12 -4.41
C GLN A 224 0.42 28.08 -3.29
N LYS A 225 0.02 26.86 -3.65
CA LYS A 225 0.11 25.72 -2.76
C LYS A 225 1.54 25.15 -2.77
N GLY A 226 2.15 25.04 -1.60
CA GLY A 226 3.40 24.33 -1.39
C GLY A 226 3.16 22.97 -0.78
N VAL A 227 3.93 21.96 -1.17
CA VAL A 227 3.91 20.62 -0.59
C VAL A 227 5.34 20.15 -0.41
N PHE A 228 5.65 19.69 0.79
CA PHE A 228 6.89 18.98 1.08
C PHE A 228 6.65 17.47 0.97
N TYR A 229 7.46 16.78 0.22
CA TYR A 229 7.44 15.32 0.11
C TYR A 229 8.63 14.74 0.85
N GLY A 230 8.36 13.93 1.86
CA GLY A 230 9.35 13.33 2.74
C GLY A 230 8.88 13.31 4.20
N ASN A 231 9.68 12.70 5.07
CA ASN A 231 9.41 12.63 6.51
C ASN A 231 9.85 13.93 7.18
N PHE A 232 8.97 14.92 7.17
CA PHE A 232 9.26 16.25 7.69
C PHE A 232 9.66 16.22 9.18
N GLU A 233 8.95 15.44 9.97
CA GLU A 233 9.14 15.30 11.42
C GLU A 233 10.42 14.54 11.78
N GLU A 234 11.03 13.81 10.88
CA GLU A 234 12.36 13.20 11.06
C GLU A 234 13.49 14.16 10.73
N MET A 235 13.23 15.16 9.89
CA MET A 235 14.21 16.16 9.46
C MET A 235 14.24 17.39 10.35
N PHE A 236 13.05 17.78 10.88
CA PHE A 236 12.86 19.05 11.58
C PHE A 236 12.01 18.89 12.82
N ASP A 237 12.48 19.49 13.92
CA ASP A 237 11.72 19.66 15.15
C ASP A 237 11.32 21.14 15.30
N GLN A 238 10.08 21.45 14.94
CA GLN A 238 9.56 22.82 15.03
C GLN A 238 9.12 23.14 16.46
N LEU A 239 9.96 23.81 17.22
CA LEU A 239 9.70 24.15 18.63
C LEU A 239 8.63 25.23 18.80
N HIS A 240 8.60 26.24 17.93
CA HIS A 240 7.70 27.40 18.00
C HIS A 240 7.45 28.02 16.63
N GLY A 241 6.50 28.94 16.58
CA GLY A 241 6.25 29.77 15.41
C GLY A 241 5.08 29.33 14.55
N LYS A 242 4.97 29.95 13.37
CA LYS A 242 3.91 29.64 12.39
C LYS A 242 4.29 28.42 11.58
N GLU A 243 3.31 27.80 10.94
CA GLU A 243 3.55 26.76 9.94
C GLU A 243 4.57 27.19 8.89
N ILE A 244 5.43 26.27 8.50
CA ILE A 244 6.52 26.51 7.55
C ILE A 244 5.97 26.73 6.15
N SER A 245 6.55 27.73 5.45
CA SER A 245 6.33 27.97 4.02
C SER A 245 7.48 27.42 3.17
N TYR A 246 7.28 27.38 1.86
CA TYR A 246 8.35 27.04 0.91
C TYR A 246 9.59 27.93 1.10
N ASN A 247 9.42 29.25 1.24
CA ASN A 247 10.53 30.18 1.44
C ASN A 247 11.31 29.91 2.75
N ASN A 248 10.60 29.49 3.82
CA ASN A 248 11.29 29.09 5.05
C ASN A 248 12.16 27.86 4.85
N LEU A 249 11.70 26.88 4.06
CA LEU A 249 12.52 25.70 3.74
C LEU A 249 13.75 26.07 2.93
N LEU A 250 13.64 26.99 1.97
CA LEU A 250 14.81 27.49 1.24
C LEU A 250 15.83 28.18 2.17
N ASP A 251 15.35 29.01 3.12
CA ASP A 251 16.23 29.66 4.09
C ASP A 251 16.91 28.63 5.01
N ILE A 252 16.18 27.58 5.43
CA ILE A 252 16.75 26.49 6.25
C ILE A 252 17.81 25.72 5.48
N ASP A 253 17.55 25.34 4.23
CA ASP A 253 18.49 24.63 3.38
C ASP A 253 19.80 25.43 3.18
N ALA A 254 19.67 26.71 2.89
CA ALA A 254 20.79 27.62 2.78
C ALA A 254 21.57 27.75 4.11
N ALA A 255 20.86 27.81 5.25
CA ALA A 255 21.48 27.90 6.57
C ALA A 255 22.25 26.64 6.92
N VAL A 256 21.68 25.47 6.69
CA VAL A 256 22.33 24.18 6.95
C VAL A 256 23.56 24.02 6.07
N SER A 257 23.45 24.32 4.78
CA SER A 257 24.57 24.27 3.85
C SER A 257 25.71 25.20 4.26
N LEU A 258 25.37 26.43 4.67
CA LEU A 258 26.39 27.40 5.12
C LEU A 258 27.09 26.95 6.41
N ILE A 259 26.33 26.51 7.41
CA ILE A 259 26.89 26.11 8.71
C ILE A 259 27.76 24.85 8.59
N SER A 260 27.45 23.94 7.67
CA SER A 260 28.23 22.72 7.46
C SER A 260 29.68 22.97 6.98
N GLU A 261 29.99 24.18 6.51
CA GLU A 261 31.33 24.58 6.08
C GLU A 261 32.26 24.95 7.30
N PHE A 262 31.75 24.95 8.54
CA PHE A 262 32.48 25.36 9.72
C PHE A 262 32.60 24.20 10.73
N ASP A 263 33.79 23.99 11.26
CA ASP A 263 34.09 22.99 12.31
C ASP A 263 33.75 23.51 13.72
N ASP A 264 33.80 24.83 13.92
CA ASP A 264 33.52 25.46 15.22
C ASP A 264 32.04 25.76 15.40
N THR A 265 31.63 26.01 16.65
CA THR A 265 30.27 26.45 16.99
C THR A 265 29.93 27.74 16.24
N THR A 266 29.01 27.63 15.30
CA THR A 266 28.67 28.68 14.36
C THR A 266 27.22 29.10 14.51
N PHE A 267 26.92 30.37 14.30
CA PHE A 267 25.60 30.94 14.26
C PHE A 267 25.41 31.71 12.95
N ALA A 268 24.29 31.51 12.29
CA ALA A 268 23.98 32.18 11.02
C ALA A 268 22.61 32.89 11.07
N ILE A 269 22.56 34.08 10.52
CA ILE A 269 21.31 34.81 10.28
C ILE A 269 21.12 34.92 8.77
N LEU A 270 20.02 34.36 8.27
CA LEU A 270 19.71 34.35 6.84
C LEU A 270 18.40 35.08 6.54
N LYS A 271 18.36 35.70 5.37
CA LYS A 271 17.15 36.26 4.80
C LYS A 271 17.18 36.11 3.28
N HIS A 272 16.14 35.50 2.71
CA HIS A 272 16.02 35.26 1.26
C HIS A 272 17.24 34.50 0.71
N ASN A 273 17.63 33.41 1.38
CA ASN A 273 18.78 32.56 1.06
C ASN A 273 20.14 33.25 1.13
N ASN A 274 20.23 34.45 1.69
CA ASN A 274 21.50 35.15 1.82
C ASN A 274 21.84 35.35 3.30
N ALA A 275 23.11 35.10 3.61
CA ALA A 275 23.63 35.41 4.92
C ALA A 275 23.61 36.92 5.17
N CYS A 276 23.06 37.33 6.32
CA CYS A 276 23.05 38.70 6.79
C CYS A 276 24.03 38.90 7.98
N GLY A 277 24.49 37.82 8.57
CA GLY A 277 25.43 37.77 9.68
C GLY A 277 25.69 36.33 10.11
#